data_9926fa6925e580651c4e2839b0a967a5
#
_entry.id   9926fa6925e580651c4e2839b0a967a5
#
_cell.length_a   1.000
_cell.length_b   1.000
_cell.length_c   1.000
_cell.angle_alpha   90.00
_cell.angle_beta   90.00
_cell.angle_gamma   90.00
#
_symmetry.space_group_name_H-M   'P 1'
#
loop_
_entity.id
_entity.type
_entity.pdbx_description
1 polymer ?
#
loop_
_entity_poly.entity_id
_entity_poly.type
_entity_poly.pdbx_seq_one_letter_code
_entity_poly.pdbx_strand_id
1 'polypeptide(L)'
;RVSIARALANDPEVLLMDEPLGALDAQTRAVMQEELMRIWEETRKTVVYITHSIEESVLLGDRVVLMTAHPGTLKESFRIGIPRPRSHETSSALRALPGSRRRLPKSPTRIMLGMSPMDPSSRAYD
;
A
#
# COMPACT_ATOMS: atom_id res chain seq x y z
N ARG A 1 10.33 5.29 12.51
CA ARG A 1 9.27 5.80 13.42
C ARG A 1 9.26 7.34 13.47
N VAL A 2 10.39 7.98 13.76
CA VAL A 2 10.47 9.45 13.93
C VAL A 2 10.08 10.21 12.66
N SER A 3 10.47 9.74 11.47
CA SER A 3 10.17 10.40 10.20
C SER A 3 8.67 10.42 9.88
N ILE A 4 7.96 9.35 10.17
CA ILE A 4 6.51 9.25 9.97
C ILE A 4 5.77 10.17 10.95
N ALA A 5 6.16 10.15 12.22
CA ALA A 5 5.59 11.04 13.25
C ALA A 5 5.81 12.53 12.90
N ARG A 6 6.99 12.90 12.40
CA ARG A 6 7.27 14.27 11.95
C ARG A 6 6.42 14.69 10.75
N ALA A 7 6.21 13.78 9.79
CA ALA A 7 5.37 14.06 8.64
C ALA A 7 3.90 14.27 9.05
N LEU A 8 3.40 13.47 9.98
CA LEU A 8 2.04 13.58 10.50
C LEU A 8 1.82 14.80 11.40
N ALA A 9 2.86 15.28 12.11
CA ALA A 9 2.77 16.42 13.01
C ALA A 9 2.37 17.73 12.30
N ASN A 10 2.60 17.83 10.98
CA ASN A 10 2.18 18.97 10.16
C ASN A 10 0.74 18.86 9.65
N ASP A 11 -0.01 17.86 10.06
CA ASP A 11 -1.39 17.60 9.65
C ASP A 11 -1.63 17.69 8.12
N PRO A 12 -0.83 17.02 7.28
CA PRO A 12 -0.94 17.13 5.82
C PRO A 12 -2.23 16.48 5.31
N GLU A 13 -2.79 17.00 4.22
CA GLU A 13 -3.90 16.35 3.52
C GLU A 13 -3.45 15.08 2.78
N VAL A 14 -2.23 15.12 2.23
CA VAL A 14 -1.60 14.02 1.49
C VAL A 14 -0.25 13.69 2.08
N LEU A 15 -0.03 12.43 2.43
CA LEU A 15 1.23 11.92 2.95
C LEU A 15 1.95 11.10 1.88
N LEU A 16 3.18 11.50 1.55
CA LEU A 16 4.04 10.76 0.62
C LEU A 16 5.08 9.96 1.39
N MET A 17 5.17 8.66 1.12
CA MET A 17 6.14 7.76 1.73
C MET A 17 6.89 6.98 0.63
N ASP A 18 8.20 7.08 0.60
CA ASP A 18 9.06 6.33 -0.32
C ASP A 18 9.83 5.25 0.47
N GLU A 19 9.46 4.00 0.27
CA GLU A 19 10.03 2.81 0.92
C GLU A 19 10.25 2.96 2.45
N PRO A 20 9.28 3.44 3.23
CA PRO A 20 9.50 3.83 4.63
C PRO A 20 9.87 2.66 5.53
N LEU A 21 9.58 1.43 5.13
CA LEU A 21 9.86 0.20 5.89
C LEU A 21 10.97 -0.65 5.26
N GLY A 22 11.59 -0.20 4.17
CA GLY A 22 12.56 -1.00 3.40
C GLY A 22 13.80 -1.41 4.18
N ALA A 23 14.26 -0.59 5.12
CA ALA A 23 15.46 -0.83 5.93
C ALA A 23 15.20 -1.67 7.21
N LEU A 24 13.95 -2.09 7.44
CA LEU A 24 13.57 -2.83 8.65
C LEU A 24 13.68 -4.35 8.44
N ASP A 25 14.05 -5.07 9.51
CA ASP A 25 13.91 -6.53 9.57
C ASP A 25 12.44 -6.95 9.50
N ALA A 26 12.19 -8.24 9.20
CA ALA A 26 10.83 -8.73 8.95
C ALA A 26 9.88 -8.56 10.14
N GLN A 27 10.35 -8.79 11.36
CA GLN A 27 9.52 -8.68 12.56
C GLN A 27 9.16 -7.22 12.86
N THR A 28 10.13 -6.33 12.85
CA THR A 28 9.92 -4.90 13.05
C THR A 28 9.05 -4.31 11.95
N ARG A 29 9.21 -4.77 10.71
CA ARG A 29 8.38 -4.36 9.57
C ARG A 29 6.92 -4.71 9.78
N ALA A 30 6.60 -5.94 10.22
CA ALA A 30 5.23 -6.36 10.50
C ALA A 30 4.56 -5.47 11.55
N VAL A 31 5.24 -5.23 12.67
CA VAL A 31 4.74 -4.32 13.73
C VAL A 31 4.51 -2.90 13.20
N MET A 32 5.41 -2.39 12.34
CA MET A 32 5.26 -1.05 11.77
C MET A 32 4.15 -0.97 10.74
N GLN A 33 3.87 -2.03 10.01
CA GLN A 33 2.73 -2.09 9.08
C GLN A 33 1.40 -2.02 9.83
N GLU A 34 1.26 -2.77 10.92
CA GLU A 34 0.07 -2.72 11.78
C GLU A 34 -0.13 -1.30 12.37
N GLU A 35 0.95 -0.69 12.85
CA GLU A 35 0.90 0.66 13.41
C GLU A 35 0.53 1.71 12.35
N LEU A 36 1.06 1.59 11.13
CA LEU A 36 0.67 2.46 10.01
C LEU A 36 -0.80 2.34 9.65
N MET A 37 -1.34 1.12 9.64
CA MET A 37 -2.76 0.89 9.38
C MET A 37 -3.62 1.53 10.47
N ARG A 38 -3.24 1.37 11.74
CA ARG A 38 -3.95 1.97 12.88
C ARG A 38 -3.96 3.50 12.78
N ILE A 39 -2.80 4.11 12.54
CA ILE A 39 -2.68 5.56 12.37
C ILE A 39 -3.53 6.04 11.19
N TRP A 40 -3.52 5.31 10.07
CA TRP A 40 -4.32 5.67 8.92
C TRP A 40 -5.83 5.56 9.19
N GLU A 41 -6.28 4.54 9.92
CA GLU A 41 -7.68 4.39 10.33
C GLU A 41 -8.17 5.52 11.23
N GLU A 42 -7.29 6.04 12.09
CA GLU A 42 -7.58 7.16 12.96
C GLU A 42 -7.59 8.49 12.22
N THR A 43 -6.60 8.72 11.35
CA THR A 43 -6.39 10.02 10.70
C THR A 43 -7.14 10.18 9.38
N ARG A 44 -7.43 9.08 8.69
CA ARG A 44 -8.12 9.04 7.37
C ARG A 44 -7.48 9.95 6.33
N LYS A 45 -6.17 10.11 6.37
CA LYS A 45 -5.41 10.90 5.40
C LYS A 45 -5.26 10.16 4.08
N THR A 46 -5.12 10.93 2.99
CA THR A 46 -4.69 10.35 1.72
C THR A 46 -3.21 10.02 1.79
N VAL A 47 -2.85 8.77 1.51
CA VAL A 47 -1.46 8.31 1.53
C VAL A 47 -1.07 7.81 0.16
N VAL A 48 0.06 8.28 -0.34
CA VAL A 48 0.78 7.72 -1.48
C VAL A 48 2.02 7.04 -0.95
N TYR A 49 2.09 5.73 -1.10
CA TYR A 49 3.12 4.88 -0.53
C TYR A 49 3.85 4.14 -1.65
N ILE A 50 5.16 4.26 -1.72
CA ILE A 50 5.99 3.59 -2.71
C ILE A 50 6.69 2.41 -2.03
N THR A 51 6.63 1.24 -2.66
CA THR A 51 7.28 0.02 -2.18
C THR A 51 7.66 -0.89 -3.35
N HIS A 52 8.52 -1.85 -3.10
CA HIS A 52 8.76 -3.00 -3.98
C HIS A 52 8.12 -4.29 -3.43
N SER A 53 7.47 -4.22 -2.28
CA SER A 53 6.82 -5.37 -1.63
C SER A 53 5.37 -5.51 -2.09
N ILE A 54 5.09 -6.64 -2.71
CA ILE A 54 3.72 -7.03 -3.10
C ILE A 54 2.83 -7.21 -1.86
N GLU A 55 3.39 -7.75 -0.78
CA GLU A 55 2.66 -7.96 0.47
C GLU A 55 2.19 -6.64 1.07
N GLU A 56 3.08 -5.64 1.12
CA GLU A 56 2.72 -4.29 1.56
C GLU A 56 1.63 -3.70 0.66
N SER A 57 1.73 -3.91 -0.66
CA SER A 57 0.76 -3.37 -1.60
C SER A 57 -0.66 -3.90 -1.38
N VAL A 58 -0.78 -5.17 -1.04
CA VAL A 58 -2.07 -5.80 -0.75
C VAL A 58 -2.58 -5.44 0.65
N LEU A 59 -1.67 -5.39 1.61
CA LEU A 59 -2.01 -5.13 3.01
C LEU A 59 -2.47 -3.68 3.22
N LEU A 60 -1.72 -2.72 2.68
CA LEU A 60 -1.89 -1.30 2.95
C LEU A 60 -2.75 -0.60 1.90
N GLY A 61 -2.61 -0.95 0.60
CA GLY A 61 -3.18 -0.20 -0.51
C GLY A 61 -4.66 -0.46 -0.76
N ASP A 62 -5.41 0.57 -1.11
CA ASP A 62 -6.75 0.46 -1.68
C ASP A 62 -6.68 0.46 -3.20
N ARG A 63 -5.71 1.18 -3.75
CA ARG A 63 -5.37 1.21 -5.17
C ARG A 63 -3.89 0.96 -5.34
N VAL A 64 -3.55 0.09 -6.28
CA VAL A 64 -2.17 -0.25 -6.63
C VAL A 64 -1.88 0.22 -8.05
N VAL A 65 -0.76 0.89 -8.21
CA VAL A 65 -0.23 1.35 -9.49
C VAL A 65 1.13 0.69 -9.69
N LEU A 66 1.25 -0.09 -10.74
CA LEU A 66 2.52 -0.69 -11.15
C LEU A 66 3.25 0.23 -12.11
N MET A 67 4.52 0.48 -11.84
CA MET A 67 5.37 1.32 -12.66
C MET A 67 6.54 0.52 -13.22
N THR A 68 6.93 0.81 -14.45
CA THR A 68 8.16 0.29 -15.06
C THR A 68 9.39 0.92 -14.42
N ALA A 69 10.54 0.24 -14.51
CA ALA A 69 11.78 0.73 -13.89
C ALA A 69 12.41 1.89 -14.69
N HIS A 70 12.61 1.70 -16.00
CA HIS A 70 13.29 2.66 -16.87
C HIS A 70 12.70 2.63 -18.30
N PRO A 71 12.07 3.70 -18.78
CA PRO A 71 11.60 4.86 -18.01
C PRO A 71 10.48 4.48 -17.04
N GLY A 72 10.32 5.26 -15.96
CA GLY A 72 9.23 5.10 -15.00
C GLY A 72 7.89 5.50 -15.60
N THR A 73 7.15 4.56 -16.16
CA THR A 73 5.83 4.78 -16.75
C THR A 73 4.76 3.93 -16.06
N LEU A 74 3.52 4.35 -16.14
CA LEU A 74 2.38 3.56 -15.68
C LEU A 74 2.28 2.27 -16.51
N LYS A 75 2.36 1.12 -15.85
CA LYS A 75 2.16 -0.19 -16.47
C LYS A 75 0.75 -0.69 -16.31
N GLU A 76 0.24 -0.66 -15.11
CA GLU A 76 -1.10 -1.14 -14.77
C GLU A 76 -1.58 -0.48 -13.47
N SER A 77 -2.90 -0.36 -13.32
CA SER A 77 -3.53 0.11 -12.08
C SER A 77 -4.74 -0.75 -11.76
N PHE A 78 -4.89 -1.13 -10.50
CA PHE A 78 -6.02 -1.95 -10.05
C PHE A 78 -6.40 -1.63 -8.60
N ARG A 79 -7.64 -1.92 -8.25
CA ARG A 79 -8.15 -1.77 -6.88
C ARG A 79 -7.98 -3.08 -6.10
N ILE A 80 -7.70 -2.95 -4.81
CA ILE A 80 -7.67 -4.07 -3.88
C ILE A 80 -9.06 -4.19 -3.26
N GLY A 81 -9.86 -5.14 -3.77
CA GLY A 81 -11.24 -5.37 -3.33
C GLY A 81 -11.40 -6.11 -1.99
N ILE A 82 -10.37 -6.11 -1.14
CA ILE A 82 -10.41 -6.77 0.16
C ILE A 82 -10.82 -5.76 1.22
N PRO A 83 -11.86 -6.06 2.00
CA PRO A 83 -12.28 -5.17 3.08
C PRO A 83 -11.19 -5.04 4.16
N ARG A 84 -11.20 -3.92 4.88
CA ARG A 84 -10.37 -3.68 6.07
C ARG A 84 -11.14 -4.14 7.33
N PRO A 85 -10.47 -4.53 8.41
CA PRO A 85 -9.00 -4.63 8.57
C PRO A 85 -8.41 -5.84 7.81
N ARG A 86 -7.22 -5.66 7.25
CA ARG A 86 -6.46 -6.71 6.56
C ARG A 86 -5.33 -7.22 7.44
N SER A 87 -5.09 -8.53 7.40
CA SER A 87 -3.99 -9.17 8.11
C SER A 87 -2.95 -9.72 7.14
N HIS A 88 -1.77 -10.07 7.68
CA HIS A 88 -0.73 -10.77 6.91
C HIS A 88 -1.24 -12.11 6.34
N GLU A 89 -2.14 -12.80 7.05
CA GLU A 89 -2.77 -14.04 6.57
C GLU A 89 -3.63 -13.78 5.33
N THR A 90 -4.41 -12.69 5.34
CA THR A 90 -5.22 -12.25 4.19
C THR A 90 -4.34 -11.96 2.97
N SER A 91 -3.21 -11.29 3.18
CA SER A 91 -2.25 -10.97 2.12
C SER A 91 -1.60 -12.23 1.52
N SER A 92 -1.30 -13.22 2.36
CA SER A 92 -0.73 -14.51 1.95
C SER A 92 -1.74 -15.35 1.17
N ALA A 93 -3.01 -15.36 1.58
CA ALA A 93 -4.08 -16.07 0.89
C ALA A 93 -4.29 -15.55 -0.54
N LEU A 94 -4.15 -14.24 -0.76
CA LEU A 94 -4.25 -13.66 -2.11
C LEU A 94 -3.12 -14.10 -3.04
N ARG A 95 -1.91 -14.30 -2.53
CA ARG A 95 -0.81 -14.86 -3.32
C ARG A 95 -1.11 -16.28 -3.80
N ALA A 96 -1.96 -17.01 -3.09
CA ALA A 96 -2.35 -18.37 -3.41
C ALA A 96 -3.48 -18.46 -4.43
N LEU A 97 -4.21 -17.36 -4.73
CA LEU A 97 -5.31 -17.39 -5.69
C LEU A 97 -4.81 -17.64 -7.11
N PRO A 98 -5.45 -18.55 -7.87
CA PRO A 98 -5.16 -18.76 -9.28
C PRO A 98 -5.37 -17.46 -10.06
N GLY A 99 -4.34 -16.99 -10.74
CA GLY A 99 -4.37 -15.75 -11.54
C GLY A 99 -3.70 -14.55 -10.88
N SER A 100 -3.52 -14.50 -9.55
CA SER A 100 -2.80 -13.41 -8.87
C SER A 100 -1.35 -13.30 -9.35
N ARG A 101 -0.70 -14.43 -9.64
CA ARG A 101 0.68 -14.50 -10.16
C ARG A 101 0.84 -13.91 -11.57
N ARG A 102 -0.22 -13.82 -12.36
CA ARG A 102 -0.17 -13.22 -13.71
C ARG A 102 -0.17 -11.70 -13.69
N ARG A 103 -0.74 -11.11 -12.65
CA ARG A 103 -0.86 -9.65 -12.51
C ARG A 103 0.29 -9.03 -11.73
N LEU A 104 1.01 -9.82 -10.92
CA LEU A 104 2.09 -9.31 -10.09
C LEU A 104 3.44 -9.45 -10.82
N PRO A 105 4.27 -8.41 -10.85
CA PRO A 105 5.53 -8.41 -11.56
C PRO A 105 6.54 -9.38 -10.96
N LYS A 106 7.30 -10.05 -11.82
CA LYS A 106 8.41 -10.95 -11.42
C LYS A 106 9.75 -10.21 -11.24
N SER A 107 9.78 -8.90 -11.43
CA SER A 107 11.00 -8.08 -11.51
C SER A 107 10.86 -6.80 -10.68
N PRO A 108 11.94 -6.11 -10.29
CA PRO A 108 11.89 -4.92 -9.44
C PRO A 108 11.12 -3.78 -10.11
N THR A 109 9.84 -3.80 -9.91
CA THR A 109 8.89 -2.79 -10.37
C THR A 109 8.53 -1.96 -9.15
N ARG A 110 8.60 -0.64 -9.26
CA ARG A 110 8.10 0.22 -8.19
C ARG A 110 6.58 0.12 -8.13
N ILE A 111 6.06 -0.10 -6.95
CA ILE A 111 4.64 -0.19 -6.68
C ILE A 111 4.25 1.08 -5.94
N MET A 112 3.33 1.84 -6.49
CA MET A 112 2.74 2.98 -5.82
C MET A 112 1.37 2.58 -5.29
N LEU A 113 1.11 2.84 -4.01
CA LEU A 113 -0.16 2.56 -3.37
C LEU A 113 -0.88 3.87 -3.08
N GLY A 114 -2.18 3.88 -3.35
CA GLY A 114 -3.08 4.90 -2.82
C GLY A 114 -3.89 4.31 -1.68
N MET A 115 -3.87 4.97 -0.53
CA MET A 115 -4.81 4.77 0.56
C MET A 115 -5.64 6.05 0.65
N SER A 116 -6.96 5.95 0.49
CA SER A 116 -7.85 7.11 0.55
C SER A 116 -9.00 6.81 1.49
N PRO A 117 -9.49 7.79 2.24
CA PRO A 117 -10.76 7.65 2.94
C PRO A 117 -11.81 7.23 1.91
N MET A 118 -12.47 6.13 2.14
CA MET A 118 -13.44 5.58 1.20
C MET A 118 -14.58 6.59 1.04
N ASP A 119 -14.67 7.25 -0.12
CA ASP A 119 -15.88 7.94 -0.54
C ASP A 119 -16.94 6.86 -0.87
N PRO A 120 -18.06 6.80 -0.13
CA PRO A 120 -19.11 5.82 -0.39
C PRO A 120 -19.72 5.96 -1.80
N SER A 121 -19.58 7.09 -2.46
CA SER A 121 -20.07 7.35 -3.82
C SER A 121 -19.20 6.72 -4.92
N SER A 122 -17.98 6.30 -4.61
CA SER A 122 -17.03 5.73 -5.58
C SER A 122 -17.31 4.26 -5.97
N ARG A 123 -18.38 3.66 -5.49
CA ARG A 123 -18.79 2.28 -5.86
C ARG A 123 -19.38 2.14 -7.27
N ALA A 124 -19.52 3.23 -8.03
CA ALA A 124 -20.28 3.28 -9.27
C ALA A 124 -19.45 3.31 -10.58
N TYR A 125 -18.17 3.00 -10.54
CA TYR A 125 -17.37 2.88 -11.77
C TYR A 125 -16.65 1.53 -11.80
N ASP A 126 -17.40 0.50 -12.18
CA ASP A 126 -16.87 -0.73 -12.79
C ASP A 126 -16.47 -0.46 -14.24
#